data_a059e4632fa9cad5d07e053ea7d15a22
#
_entry.id   a059e4632fa9cad5d07e053ea7d15a22
#
_cell.length_a   1.000
_cell.length_b   1.000
_cell.length_c   1.000
_cell.angle_alpha   90.00
_cell.angle_beta   90.00
_cell.angle_gamma   90.00
#
_symmetry.space_group_name_H-M   'P 1'
#
loop_
_entity.id
_entity.type
_entity.pdbx_description
1 polymer ?
#
loop_
_entity_poly.entity_id
_entity_poly.type
_entity_poly.pdbx_seq_one_letter_code
_entity_poly.pdbx_strand_id
1 'polypeptide(L)'
;MIKPNRWHTAFSLAAVLILLASVGQTQASAGRYDREIQKMATNVLVSKDKWKGITAGTEDGIVTLEGTVRLYIDKVDAGRKVGKINHADGVRNHVKVEGDVPDSDLQTTLSEKLTYDRIGYGVMFNALNLHVRSGVVTVGGDVRDYPSRDSALAIVETTHGVKDVIDEINVLPTSIFDDELRIRIARAIYGQAALQRYALFPEKPVRIIVVNGHVTLRGVVDNAMDKQISEAQAKSVAGVFSVDNRLMVATRN
;
A
#
# COMPACT_ATOMS: atom_id res chain seq x y z
N MET A 1 -44.51 -69.40 6.86
CA MET A 1 -45.59 -68.43 7.12
C MET A 1 -45.09 -67.50 8.22
N ILE A 2 -44.35 -66.43 7.85
CA ILE A 2 -43.77 -65.45 8.79
C ILE A 2 -44.22 -64.07 8.28
N LYS A 3 -44.95 -63.33 9.13
CA LYS A 3 -45.49 -61.99 8.85
C LYS A 3 -44.36 -60.94 8.93
N PRO A 4 -44.27 -59.93 8.04
CA PRO A 4 -43.32 -58.85 8.17
C PRO A 4 -43.82 -57.77 9.14
N ASN A 5 -42.91 -57.34 9.99
CA ASN A 5 -43.07 -56.30 11.01
C ASN A 5 -43.09 -54.91 10.38
N ARG A 6 -44.19 -54.14 10.54
CA ARG A 6 -44.35 -52.75 10.11
C ARG A 6 -43.93 -51.80 11.25
N TRP A 7 -42.66 -51.41 11.28
CA TRP A 7 -42.24 -50.31 12.14
C TRP A 7 -40.99 -49.64 11.53
N HIS A 8 -41.15 -48.71 10.61
CA HIS A 8 -40.14 -47.71 10.22
C HIS A 8 -40.76 -46.69 9.29
N THR A 9 -41.60 -45.74 9.77
CA THR A 9 -41.87 -44.49 9.07
C THR A 9 -42.48 -43.46 10.03
N ALA A 10 -41.70 -42.92 10.96
CA ALA A 10 -42.15 -41.80 11.78
C ALA A 10 -41.05 -40.86 12.30
N PHE A 11 -39.85 -40.86 11.72
CA PHE A 11 -38.75 -40.02 12.27
C PHE A 11 -38.10 -39.05 11.27
N SER A 12 -38.69 -38.78 10.11
CA SER A 12 -38.07 -37.91 9.09
C SER A 12 -38.67 -36.53 8.89
N LEU A 13 -39.80 -36.17 9.51
CA LEU A 13 -40.46 -34.88 9.25
C LEU A 13 -40.18 -33.79 10.31
N ALA A 14 -39.76 -34.16 11.51
CA ALA A 14 -39.51 -33.17 12.58
C ALA A 14 -38.12 -32.47 12.48
N ALA A 15 -37.14 -33.14 11.90
CA ALA A 15 -35.76 -32.58 11.80
C ALA A 15 -35.59 -31.53 10.69
N VAL A 16 -36.42 -31.61 9.61
CA VAL A 16 -36.33 -30.66 8.49
C VAL A 16 -37.00 -29.32 8.82
N LEU A 17 -38.03 -29.32 9.66
CA LEU A 17 -38.71 -28.08 10.08
C LEU A 17 -37.91 -27.22 11.07
N ILE A 18 -37.01 -27.82 11.85
CA ILE A 18 -36.16 -27.09 12.80
C ILE A 18 -34.96 -26.39 12.09
N LEU A 19 -34.48 -26.95 10.97
CA LEU A 19 -33.38 -26.32 10.19
C LEU A 19 -33.87 -25.13 9.37
N LEU A 20 -35.14 -25.10 8.93
CA LEU A 20 -35.69 -23.96 8.19
C LEU A 20 -36.02 -22.77 9.11
N ALA A 21 -36.34 -23.00 10.38
CA ALA A 21 -36.60 -21.93 11.34
C ALA A 21 -35.33 -21.20 11.81
N SER A 22 -34.16 -21.87 11.80
CA SER A 22 -32.88 -21.26 12.22
C SER A 22 -32.24 -20.39 11.13
N VAL A 23 -32.47 -20.71 9.84
CA VAL A 23 -31.99 -19.88 8.73
C VAL A 23 -32.77 -18.57 8.61
N GLY A 24 -34.09 -18.60 8.91
CA GLY A 24 -34.93 -17.39 8.89
C GLY A 24 -34.62 -16.39 10.04
N GLN A 25 -34.13 -16.86 11.17
CA GLN A 25 -33.83 -15.99 12.31
C GLN A 25 -32.48 -15.25 12.15
N THR A 26 -31.51 -15.82 11.45
CA THR A 26 -30.24 -15.14 11.17
C THR A 26 -30.42 -14.04 10.11
N GLN A 27 -31.26 -14.23 9.12
CA GLN A 27 -31.56 -13.18 8.12
C GLN A 27 -32.40 -12.03 8.71
N ALA A 28 -33.33 -12.31 9.63
CA ALA A 28 -34.13 -11.27 10.29
C ALA A 28 -33.31 -10.39 11.26
N SER A 29 -32.14 -10.83 11.72
CA SER A 29 -31.26 -10.04 12.59
C SER A 29 -30.27 -9.17 11.80
N ALA A 30 -29.84 -9.59 10.62
CA ALA A 30 -28.85 -8.86 9.81
C ALA A 30 -29.40 -7.51 9.31
N GLY A 31 -30.63 -7.47 8.79
CA GLY A 31 -31.26 -6.23 8.31
C GLY A 31 -31.88 -5.33 9.39
N ARG A 32 -31.82 -5.73 10.67
CA ARG A 32 -32.47 -5.01 11.78
C ARG A 32 -31.99 -3.58 11.93
N TYR A 33 -30.73 -3.32 11.67
CA TYR A 33 -30.09 -2.02 11.85
C TYR A 33 -29.83 -1.29 10.53
N ASP A 34 -30.19 -1.84 9.38
CA ASP A 34 -29.86 -1.28 8.06
C ASP A 34 -30.30 0.18 7.91
N ARG A 35 -31.51 0.52 8.33
CA ARG A 35 -32.00 1.91 8.28
C ARG A 35 -31.19 2.87 9.17
N GLU A 36 -30.76 2.41 10.33
CA GLU A 36 -29.95 3.20 11.24
C GLU A 36 -28.53 3.40 10.67
N ILE A 37 -27.90 2.31 10.21
CA ILE A 37 -26.60 2.33 9.54
C ILE A 37 -26.64 3.25 8.32
N GLN A 38 -27.66 3.11 7.47
CA GLN A 38 -27.89 3.95 6.29
C GLN A 38 -27.92 5.44 6.65
N LYS A 39 -28.68 5.81 7.68
CA LYS A 39 -28.78 7.20 8.16
C LYS A 39 -27.44 7.71 8.67
N MET A 40 -26.72 6.90 9.46
CA MET A 40 -25.40 7.26 9.99
C MET A 40 -24.38 7.42 8.85
N ALA A 41 -24.37 6.50 7.89
CA ALA A 41 -23.49 6.56 6.72
C ALA A 41 -23.73 7.83 5.90
N THR A 42 -24.99 8.14 5.61
CA THR A 42 -25.37 9.36 4.91
C THR A 42 -24.90 10.62 5.68
N ASN A 43 -25.10 10.68 6.98
CA ASN A 43 -24.65 11.81 7.81
C ASN A 43 -23.12 11.96 7.79
N VAL A 44 -22.36 10.87 7.82
CA VAL A 44 -20.90 10.89 7.70
C VAL A 44 -20.49 11.48 6.35
N LEU A 45 -21.12 11.05 5.26
CA LEU A 45 -20.77 11.49 3.91
C LEU A 45 -21.11 12.98 3.68
N VAL A 46 -22.29 13.45 4.09
CA VAL A 46 -22.66 14.87 3.90
C VAL A 46 -21.88 15.83 4.80
N SER A 47 -21.22 15.32 5.84
CA SER A 47 -20.43 16.15 6.77
C SER A 47 -19.16 16.74 6.16
N LYS A 48 -18.74 16.27 4.99
CA LYS A 48 -17.50 16.68 4.30
C LYS A 48 -17.77 16.97 2.84
N ASP A 49 -17.38 18.16 2.37
CA ASP A 49 -17.55 18.59 0.97
C ASP A 49 -16.90 17.63 -0.03
N LYS A 50 -15.76 17.05 0.33
CA LYS A 50 -15.01 16.09 -0.50
C LYS A 50 -15.76 14.78 -0.77
N TRP A 51 -16.84 14.49 -0.03
CA TRP A 51 -17.65 13.27 -0.16
C TRP A 51 -19.06 13.50 -0.68
N LYS A 52 -19.42 14.74 -1.06
CA LYS A 52 -20.77 15.07 -1.56
C LYS A 52 -21.21 14.27 -2.79
N GLY A 53 -20.24 13.77 -3.57
CA GLY A 53 -20.48 12.90 -4.72
C GLY A 53 -20.70 11.42 -4.39
N ILE A 54 -20.67 11.04 -3.09
CA ILE A 54 -20.81 9.65 -2.64
C ILE A 54 -22.22 9.41 -2.08
N THR A 55 -22.82 8.29 -2.47
CA THR A 55 -24.05 7.76 -1.89
C THR A 55 -23.75 6.45 -1.14
N ALA A 56 -24.58 6.13 -0.14
CA ALA A 56 -24.47 4.88 0.61
C ALA A 56 -25.77 4.10 0.51
N GLY A 57 -25.70 2.80 0.26
CA GLY A 57 -26.76 1.82 0.42
C GLY A 57 -26.39 0.84 1.53
N THR A 58 -27.37 0.29 2.26
CA THR A 58 -27.09 -0.69 3.32
C THR A 58 -28.02 -1.89 3.16
N GLU A 59 -27.41 -3.08 3.17
CA GLU A 59 -28.12 -4.36 3.11
C GLU A 59 -27.39 -5.38 3.99
N ASP A 60 -28.09 -6.01 4.89
CA ASP A 60 -27.59 -7.03 5.83
C ASP A 60 -26.33 -6.56 6.59
N GLY A 61 -26.31 -5.31 7.08
CA GLY A 61 -25.18 -4.73 7.80
C GLY A 61 -24.02 -4.31 6.92
N ILE A 62 -24.04 -4.58 5.61
CA ILE A 62 -23.01 -4.20 4.65
C ILE A 62 -23.35 -2.85 4.00
N VAL A 63 -22.48 -1.88 4.13
CA VAL A 63 -22.63 -0.58 3.47
C VAL A 63 -21.94 -0.57 2.12
N THR A 64 -22.70 -0.31 1.05
CA THR A 64 -22.15 -0.13 -0.30
C THR A 64 -22.04 1.37 -0.58
N LEU A 65 -20.83 1.83 -0.90
CA LEU A 65 -20.54 3.21 -1.29
C LEU A 65 -20.42 3.29 -2.82
N GLU A 66 -21.12 4.24 -3.42
CA GLU A 66 -21.09 4.50 -4.86
C GLU A 66 -20.96 6.00 -5.13
N GLY A 67 -20.49 6.36 -6.32
CA GLY A 67 -20.32 7.75 -6.73
C GLY A 67 -18.89 8.08 -7.13
N THR A 68 -18.52 9.36 -7.04
CA THR A 68 -17.21 9.84 -7.49
C THR A 68 -16.55 10.78 -6.49
N VAL A 69 -15.21 10.79 -6.49
CA VAL A 69 -14.36 11.69 -5.71
C VAL A 69 -13.19 12.19 -6.57
N ARG A 70 -12.56 13.28 -6.13
CA ARG A 70 -11.44 13.87 -6.86
C ARG A 70 -10.11 13.18 -6.63
N LEU A 71 -9.88 12.61 -5.43
CA LEU A 71 -8.62 11.99 -5.03
C LEU A 71 -8.87 10.59 -4.49
N TYR A 72 -7.91 9.70 -4.69
CA TYR A 72 -7.97 8.33 -4.16
C TYR A 72 -8.07 8.29 -2.63
N ILE A 73 -7.34 9.15 -1.92
CA ILE A 73 -7.43 9.26 -0.46
C ILE A 73 -8.87 9.56 0.01
N ASP A 74 -9.66 10.31 -0.75
CA ASP A 74 -11.03 10.63 -0.38
C ASP A 74 -11.95 9.41 -0.44
N LYS A 75 -11.73 8.51 -1.42
CA LYS A 75 -12.37 7.19 -1.51
C LYS A 75 -12.01 6.32 -0.31
N VAL A 76 -10.72 6.22 0.02
CA VAL A 76 -10.22 5.41 1.15
C VAL A 76 -10.75 5.94 2.47
N ASP A 77 -10.70 7.25 2.69
CA ASP A 77 -11.18 7.89 3.91
C ASP A 77 -12.69 7.73 4.11
N ALA A 78 -13.49 7.84 3.03
CA ALA A 78 -14.93 7.61 3.10
C ALA A 78 -15.22 6.18 3.57
N GLY A 79 -14.60 5.17 2.94
CA GLY A 79 -14.73 3.77 3.32
C GLY A 79 -14.32 3.51 4.77
N ARG A 80 -13.18 4.06 5.20
CA ARG A 80 -12.67 3.91 6.56
C ARG A 80 -13.58 4.57 7.60
N LYS A 81 -14.17 5.72 7.30
CA LYS A 81 -15.10 6.41 8.21
C LYS A 81 -16.43 5.70 8.33
N VAL A 82 -16.98 5.25 7.20
CA VAL A 82 -18.24 4.49 7.18
C VAL A 82 -18.07 3.12 7.86
N GLY A 83 -16.93 2.45 7.66
CA GLY A 83 -16.63 1.17 8.31
C GLY A 83 -16.49 1.24 9.85
N LYS A 84 -16.47 2.43 10.45
CA LYS A 84 -16.46 2.63 11.90
C LYS A 84 -17.85 2.90 12.50
N ILE A 85 -18.90 2.81 11.68
CA ILE A 85 -20.29 2.98 12.13
C ILE A 85 -20.70 1.76 12.94
N ASN A 86 -21.38 2.01 14.08
CA ASN A 86 -21.90 0.93 14.91
C ASN A 86 -22.86 0.04 14.11
N HIS A 87 -22.76 -1.26 14.32
CA HIS A 87 -23.55 -2.30 13.65
C HIS A 87 -23.28 -2.47 12.14
N ALA A 88 -22.30 -1.73 11.56
CA ALA A 88 -21.85 -2.02 10.21
C ALA A 88 -20.88 -3.21 10.24
N ASP A 89 -21.20 -4.28 9.53
CA ASP A 89 -20.38 -5.50 9.45
C ASP A 89 -19.27 -5.37 8.39
N GLY A 90 -19.46 -4.47 7.40
CA GLY A 90 -18.49 -4.22 6.35
C GLY A 90 -18.85 -3.08 5.41
N VAL A 91 -17.90 -2.73 4.55
CA VAL A 91 -18.07 -1.69 3.52
C VAL A 91 -17.61 -2.23 2.16
N ARG A 92 -18.50 -2.15 1.16
CA ARG A 92 -18.16 -2.31 -0.26
C ARG A 92 -17.95 -0.93 -0.86
N ASN A 93 -16.72 -0.58 -1.18
CA ASN A 93 -16.38 0.74 -1.67
C ASN A 93 -16.21 0.75 -3.20
N HIS A 94 -17.30 1.03 -3.91
CA HIS A 94 -17.35 1.14 -5.37
C HIS A 94 -17.19 2.59 -5.87
N VAL A 95 -16.75 3.50 -5.00
CA VAL A 95 -16.48 4.89 -5.36
C VAL A 95 -15.39 4.94 -6.43
N LYS A 96 -15.61 5.73 -7.48
CA LYS A 96 -14.64 5.96 -8.55
C LYS A 96 -13.88 7.25 -8.32
N VAL A 97 -12.62 7.31 -8.75
CA VAL A 97 -11.84 8.54 -8.75
C VAL A 97 -11.98 9.21 -10.11
N GLU A 98 -12.28 10.51 -10.11
CA GLU A 98 -12.44 11.32 -11.31
C GLU A 98 -11.09 11.68 -11.95
N GLY A 99 -11.13 11.95 -13.26
CA GLY A 99 -10.01 12.42 -14.03
C GLY A 99 -9.24 11.30 -14.73
N ASP A 100 -8.85 11.59 -15.97
CA ASP A 100 -7.98 10.75 -16.77
C ASP A 100 -6.66 11.50 -16.98
N VAL A 101 -5.62 11.04 -16.29
CA VAL A 101 -4.24 11.49 -16.49
C VAL A 101 -3.51 10.36 -17.21
N PRO A 102 -2.78 10.63 -18.31
CA PRO A 102 -1.97 9.62 -18.98
C PRO A 102 -1.00 8.95 -18.00
N ASP A 103 -0.86 7.63 -18.08
CA ASP A 103 -0.02 6.86 -17.15
C ASP A 103 1.43 7.36 -17.13
N SER A 104 1.96 7.79 -18.30
CA SER A 104 3.32 8.36 -18.40
C SER A 104 3.48 9.64 -17.59
N ASP A 105 2.49 10.53 -17.64
CA ASP A 105 2.52 11.82 -16.97
C ASP A 105 2.34 11.64 -15.46
N LEU A 106 1.43 10.71 -15.09
CA LEU A 106 1.21 10.35 -13.70
C LEU A 106 2.47 9.70 -13.10
N GLN A 107 3.12 8.79 -13.83
CA GLN A 107 4.37 8.16 -13.40
C GLN A 107 5.49 9.18 -13.23
N THR A 108 5.63 10.13 -14.15
CA THR A 108 6.62 11.22 -14.06
C THR A 108 6.36 12.08 -12.85
N THR A 109 5.12 12.57 -12.68
CA THR A 109 4.73 13.40 -11.55
C THR A 109 4.98 12.72 -10.20
N LEU A 110 4.62 11.43 -10.09
CA LEU A 110 4.82 10.67 -8.86
C LEU A 110 6.31 10.40 -8.59
N SER A 111 7.09 10.07 -9.63
CA SER A 111 8.53 9.87 -9.51
C SER A 111 9.24 11.12 -9.01
N GLU A 112 8.88 12.30 -9.53
CA GLU A 112 9.40 13.58 -9.06
C GLU A 112 9.03 13.83 -7.60
N LYS A 113 7.75 13.71 -7.23
CA LYS A 113 7.30 13.92 -5.85
C LYS A 113 7.99 12.99 -4.86
N LEU A 114 8.12 11.70 -5.19
CA LEU A 114 8.81 10.72 -4.34
C LEU A 114 10.31 11.00 -4.24
N THR A 115 10.93 11.50 -5.31
CA THR A 115 12.35 11.88 -5.32
C THR A 115 12.63 13.02 -4.35
N TYR A 116 11.71 13.97 -4.23
CA TYR A 116 11.84 15.11 -3.33
C TYR A 116 11.21 14.90 -1.94
N ASP A 117 10.65 13.73 -1.67
CA ASP A 117 10.16 13.39 -0.33
C ASP A 117 11.34 13.30 0.66
N ARG A 118 11.32 14.20 1.65
CA ARG A 118 12.40 14.36 2.62
C ARG A 118 12.08 13.77 3.99
N ILE A 119 11.02 13.01 4.12
CA ILE A 119 10.69 12.40 5.41
C ILE A 119 11.76 11.40 5.78
N GLY A 120 12.53 11.80 6.77
CA GLY A 120 13.56 11.01 7.39
C GLY A 120 14.81 10.78 6.55
N TYR A 121 15.58 11.79 6.15
CA TYR A 121 16.89 11.62 5.50
C TYR A 121 16.98 10.51 4.43
N GLY A 122 15.84 10.11 3.87
CA GLY A 122 15.58 8.78 3.44
C GLY A 122 15.86 8.49 1.98
N VAL A 123 16.21 9.48 1.14
CA VAL A 123 16.37 9.21 -0.29
C VAL A 123 17.48 8.17 -0.56
N MET A 124 18.56 8.18 0.19
CA MET A 124 19.64 7.21 -0.01
C MET A 124 19.43 5.87 0.71
N PHE A 125 18.51 5.80 1.69
CA PHE A 125 18.22 4.57 2.45
C PHE A 125 16.90 3.92 2.09
N ASN A 126 16.15 4.51 1.16
CA ASN A 126 14.92 3.99 0.60
C ASN A 126 15.11 3.70 -0.89
N ALA A 127 14.68 2.54 -1.35
CA ALA A 127 14.77 2.13 -2.75
C ALA A 127 13.39 1.78 -3.29
N LEU A 128 12.56 2.81 -3.46
CA LEU A 128 11.22 2.66 -4.01
C LEU A 128 11.27 2.45 -5.53
N ASN A 129 10.31 1.71 -6.03
CA ASN A 129 9.95 1.61 -7.43
C ASN A 129 8.48 1.94 -7.63
N LEU A 130 8.14 2.38 -8.82
CA LEU A 130 6.81 2.85 -9.18
C LEU A 130 6.42 2.30 -10.54
N HIS A 131 5.20 1.78 -10.64
CA HIS A 131 4.60 1.39 -11.91
C HIS A 131 3.16 1.89 -11.97
N VAL A 132 2.80 2.49 -13.12
CA VAL A 132 1.45 3.02 -13.35
C VAL A 132 0.83 2.31 -14.54
N ARG A 133 -0.40 1.81 -14.37
CA ARG A 133 -1.19 1.20 -15.43
C ARG A 133 -2.67 1.51 -15.27
N SER A 134 -3.25 2.19 -16.25
CA SER A 134 -4.66 2.62 -16.24
C SER A 134 -5.05 3.41 -14.99
N GLY A 135 -4.13 4.26 -14.48
CA GLY A 135 -4.29 5.02 -13.25
C GLY A 135 -4.12 4.21 -11.95
N VAL A 136 -3.92 2.89 -12.02
CA VAL A 136 -3.55 2.06 -10.87
C VAL A 136 -2.05 2.19 -10.64
N VAL A 137 -1.67 2.58 -9.43
CA VAL A 137 -0.27 2.81 -9.05
C VAL A 137 0.21 1.69 -8.15
N THR A 138 1.18 0.92 -8.61
CA THR A 138 1.91 -0.03 -7.78
C THR A 138 3.16 0.63 -7.24
N VAL A 139 3.27 0.73 -5.91
CA VAL A 139 4.47 1.23 -5.22
C VAL A 139 5.12 0.08 -4.49
N GLY A 140 6.37 -0.20 -4.82
CA GLY A 140 7.11 -1.30 -4.21
C GLY A 140 8.53 -0.90 -3.82
N GLY A 141 9.33 -1.88 -3.40
CA GLY A 141 10.71 -1.68 -3.00
C GLY A 141 10.92 -1.65 -1.50
N ASP A 142 12.11 -1.27 -1.08
CA ASP A 142 12.52 -1.34 0.32
C ASP A 142 12.59 0.06 0.93
N VAL A 143 12.00 0.23 2.12
CA VAL A 143 12.13 1.44 2.91
C VAL A 143 12.65 1.13 4.30
N ARG A 144 13.35 2.08 4.89
CA ARG A 144 14.00 1.95 6.19
C ARG A 144 13.01 1.78 7.35
N ASP A 145 11.86 2.48 7.29
CA ASP A 145 10.91 2.57 8.40
C ASP A 145 9.47 2.82 7.92
N TYR A 146 8.51 2.64 8.82
CA TYR A 146 7.10 2.90 8.56
C TYR A 146 6.79 4.36 8.19
N PRO A 147 7.38 5.41 8.82
CA PRO A 147 7.17 6.78 8.37
C PRO A 147 7.55 7.01 6.91
N SER A 148 8.62 6.38 6.42
CA SER A 148 9.01 6.45 5.00
C SER A 148 7.96 5.81 4.08
N ARG A 149 7.41 4.64 4.48
CA ARG A 149 6.32 3.98 3.75
C ARG A 149 5.07 4.84 3.73
N ASP A 150 4.65 5.33 4.90
CA ASP A 150 3.41 6.11 5.03
C ASP A 150 3.49 7.44 4.26
N SER A 151 4.68 8.08 4.24
CA SER A 151 4.91 9.27 3.42
C SER A 151 4.78 8.97 1.93
N ALA A 152 5.41 7.89 1.45
CA ALA A 152 5.33 7.51 0.05
C ALA A 152 3.88 7.23 -0.37
N LEU A 153 3.13 6.48 0.44
CA LEU A 153 1.71 6.20 0.19
C LEU A 153 0.87 7.48 0.21
N ALA A 154 1.08 8.38 1.17
CA ALA A 154 0.36 9.66 1.25
C ALA A 154 0.59 10.53 0.00
N ILE A 155 1.81 10.57 -0.53
CA ILE A 155 2.13 11.26 -1.79
C ILE A 155 1.34 10.67 -2.96
N VAL A 156 1.30 9.34 -3.07
CA VAL A 156 0.59 8.65 -4.14
C VAL A 156 -0.92 8.87 -3.99
N GLU A 157 -1.49 8.61 -2.82
CA GLU A 157 -2.93 8.67 -2.55
C GLU A 157 -3.52 10.08 -2.72
N THR A 158 -2.70 11.13 -2.52
CA THR A 158 -3.10 12.53 -2.68
C THR A 158 -2.79 13.11 -4.05
N THR A 159 -2.22 12.33 -4.97
CA THR A 159 -1.92 12.81 -6.33
C THR A 159 -3.12 12.60 -7.23
N HIS A 160 -3.51 13.69 -7.94
CA HIS A 160 -4.60 13.65 -8.91
C HIS A 160 -4.29 12.68 -10.06
N GLY A 161 -5.28 11.92 -10.51
CA GLY A 161 -5.15 10.89 -11.54
C GLY A 161 -4.91 9.49 -11.01
N VAL A 162 -4.54 9.33 -9.73
CA VAL A 162 -4.45 8.01 -9.09
C VAL A 162 -5.85 7.47 -8.84
N LYS A 163 -6.17 6.32 -9.44
CA LYS A 163 -7.48 5.64 -9.33
C LYS A 163 -7.49 4.53 -8.30
N ASP A 164 -6.33 3.88 -8.13
CA ASP A 164 -6.13 2.82 -7.13
C ASP A 164 -4.65 2.69 -6.77
N VAL A 165 -4.34 2.13 -5.60
CA VAL A 165 -2.97 1.97 -5.09
C VAL A 165 -2.75 0.54 -4.64
N ILE A 166 -1.70 -0.08 -5.18
CA ILE A 166 -1.19 -1.38 -4.75
C ILE A 166 0.10 -1.14 -3.98
N ASP A 167 0.07 -1.45 -2.68
CA ASP A 167 1.20 -1.29 -1.78
C ASP A 167 2.00 -2.59 -1.70
N GLU A 168 3.19 -2.58 -2.31
CA GLU A 168 4.20 -3.64 -2.26
C GLU A 168 5.48 -3.16 -1.56
N ILE A 169 5.38 -2.11 -0.71
CA ILE A 169 6.53 -1.58 0.01
C ILE A 169 6.92 -2.53 1.14
N ASN A 170 8.16 -2.98 1.13
CA ASN A 170 8.77 -3.74 2.20
C ASN A 170 9.44 -2.79 3.22
N VAL A 171 8.97 -2.82 4.47
CA VAL A 171 9.60 -2.07 5.55
C VAL A 171 10.68 -2.93 6.19
N LEU A 172 11.91 -2.45 6.18
CA LEU A 172 13.07 -3.18 6.68
C LEU A 172 13.00 -3.36 8.20
N PRO A 173 13.55 -4.47 8.73
CA PRO A 173 13.64 -4.67 10.18
C PRO A 173 14.41 -3.53 10.86
N THR A 174 13.92 -3.08 12.00
CA THR A 174 14.61 -2.07 12.81
C THR A 174 15.85 -2.68 13.44
N SER A 175 17.02 -2.09 13.17
CA SER A 175 18.32 -2.55 13.68
C SER A 175 19.26 -1.34 13.84
N ILE A 176 19.66 -1.07 15.08
CA ILE A 176 20.62 0.00 15.40
C ILE A 176 21.95 -0.25 14.67
N PHE A 177 22.38 -1.51 14.63
CA PHE A 177 23.61 -1.91 13.93
C PHE A 177 23.54 -1.61 12.43
N ASP A 178 22.44 -1.98 11.77
CA ASP A 178 22.26 -1.71 10.33
C ASP A 178 22.14 -0.19 10.05
N ASP A 179 21.51 0.57 10.95
CA ASP A 179 21.39 2.02 10.82
C ASP A 179 22.77 2.72 10.90
N GLU A 180 23.60 2.33 11.85
CA GLU A 180 24.97 2.81 11.94
C GLU A 180 25.80 2.40 10.72
N LEU A 181 25.59 1.17 10.24
CA LEU A 181 26.29 0.65 9.07
C LEU A 181 25.90 1.41 7.81
N ARG A 182 24.61 1.72 7.60
CA ARG A 182 24.12 2.58 6.50
C ARG A 182 24.87 3.91 6.47
N ILE A 183 24.98 4.58 7.62
CA ILE A 183 25.67 5.88 7.73
C ILE A 183 27.15 5.76 7.38
N ARG A 184 27.84 4.71 7.88
CA ARG A 184 29.26 4.48 7.58
C ARG A 184 29.50 4.21 6.10
N ILE A 185 28.62 3.39 5.47
CA ILE A 185 28.69 3.10 4.05
C ILE A 185 28.42 4.37 3.22
N ALA A 186 27.42 5.16 3.59
CA ALA A 186 27.14 6.43 2.92
C ALA A 186 28.36 7.38 2.96
N ARG A 187 29.01 7.50 4.12
CA ARG A 187 30.24 8.30 4.26
C ARG A 187 31.38 7.75 3.39
N ALA A 188 31.56 6.43 3.33
CA ALA A 188 32.59 5.82 2.52
C ALA A 188 32.34 6.04 1.02
N ILE A 189 31.12 5.85 0.54
CA ILE A 189 30.75 6.05 -0.87
C ILE A 189 30.83 7.53 -1.24
N TYR A 190 30.12 8.39 -0.53
CA TYR A 190 30.02 9.82 -0.88
C TYR A 190 31.24 10.66 -0.47
N GLY A 191 32.12 10.10 0.34
CA GLY A 191 33.46 10.67 0.61
C GLY A 191 34.40 10.59 -0.58
N GLN A 192 34.12 9.75 -1.57
CA GLN A 192 34.90 9.65 -2.80
C GLN A 192 34.59 10.80 -3.75
N ALA A 193 35.59 11.53 -4.22
CA ALA A 193 35.43 12.68 -5.12
C ALA A 193 34.63 12.32 -6.38
N ALA A 194 34.83 11.13 -6.95
CA ALA A 194 34.13 10.65 -8.11
C ALA A 194 32.62 10.44 -7.87
N LEU A 195 32.19 10.16 -6.62
CA LEU A 195 30.83 9.81 -6.28
C LEU A 195 30.05 10.95 -5.57
N GLN A 196 30.74 12.06 -5.21
CA GLN A 196 30.09 13.20 -4.52
C GLN A 196 28.90 13.78 -5.30
N ARG A 197 28.94 13.75 -6.63
CA ARG A 197 27.84 14.23 -7.46
C ARG A 197 26.52 13.50 -7.20
N TYR A 198 26.55 12.23 -6.84
CA TYR A 198 25.35 11.46 -6.51
C TYR A 198 24.74 11.84 -5.15
N ALA A 199 25.49 12.49 -4.27
CA ALA A 199 24.97 13.06 -3.03
C ALA A 199 24.26 14.41 -3.25
N LEU A 200 24.69 15.16 -4.27
CA LEU A 200 24.19 16.51 -4.55
C LEU A 200 22.87 16.50 -5.33
N PHE A 201 22.63 15.44 -6.11
CA PHE A 201 21.47 15.31 -6.94
C PHE A 201 20.52 14.25 -6.40
N PRO A 202 19.37 14.63 -5.80
CA PRO A 202 18.42 13.69 -5.21
C PRO A 202 17.78 12.76 -6.25
N GLU A 203 17.89 13.11 -7.54
CA GLU A 203 17.32 12.33 -8.66
C GLU A 203 18.11 11.04 -8.94
N LYS A 204 19.40 11.02 -8.63
CA LYS A 204 20.30 9.89 -8.95
C LYS A 204 21.15 9.43 -7.78
N PRO A 205 20.61 9.23 -6.58
CA PRO A 205 21.42 8.78 -5.46
C PRO A 205 21.84 7.32 -5.63
N VAL A 206 23.02 6.98 -5.09
CA VAL A 206 23.35 5.58 -4.79
C VAL A 206 22.57 5.19 -3.55
N ARG A 207 21.57 4.34 -3.70
CA ARG A 207 20.71 3.89 -2.60
C ARG A 207 21.36 2.74 -1.86
N ILE A 208 21.35 2.81 -0.53
CA ILE A 208 22.05 1.88 0.36
C ILE A 208 21.04 1.17 1.25
N ILE A 209 20.78 -0.08 0.94
CA ILE A 209 19.89 -0.95 1.70
C ILE A 209 20.75 -1.91 2.51
N VAL A 210 20.50 -2.00 3.82
CA VAL A 210 21.24 -2.90 4.71
C VAL A 210 20.28 -3.72 5.54
N VAL A 211 20.48 -5.03 5.54
CA VAL A 211 19.73 -5.99 6.36
C VAL A 211 20.71 -6.99 6.95
N ASN A 212 20.83 -7.02 8.27
CA ASN A 212 21.74 -7.93 9.00
C ASN A 212 23.20 -7.87 8.48
N GLY A 213 23.68 -6.66 8.16
CA GLY A 213 25.02 -6.45 7.60
C GLY A 213 25.20 -6.83 6.12
N HIS A 214 24.16 -7.29 5.45
CA HIS A 214 24.14 -7.52 4.00
C HIS A 214 23.69 -6.24 3.29
N VAL A 215 24.51 -5.75 2.37
CA VAL A 215 24.32 -4.47 1.68
C VAL A 215 23.81 -4.71 0.27
N THR A 216 22.74 -4.02 -0.13
CA THR A 216 22.32 -3.91 -1.53
C THR A 216 22.47 -2.46 -1.99
N LEU A 217 23.24 -2.23 -3.05
CA LEU A 217 23.35 -0.92 -3.71
C LEU A 217 22.40 -0.87 -4.89
N ARG A 218 21.52 0.16 -4.95
CA ARG A 218 20.57 0.40 -6.04
C ARG A 218 20.70 1.83 -6.55
N GLY A 219 20.21 2.06 -7.76
CA GLY A 219 20.21 3.36 -8.43
C GLY A 219 20.88 3.33 -9.79
N VAL A 220 21.08 4.52 -10.36
CA VAL A 220 21.70 4.68 -11.67
C VAL A 220 22.97 5.50 -11.52
N VAL A 221 24.09 5.02 -12.07
CA VAL A 221 25.38 5.71 -12.10
C VAL A 221 25.78 6.01 -13.55
N ASP A 222 26.63 7.02 -13.75
CA ASP A 222 26.97 7.50 -15.08
C ASP A 222 27.90 6.56 -15.86
N ASN A 223 28.68 5.72 -15.17
CA ASN A 223 29.63 4.82 -15.80
C ASN A 223 29.93 3.58 -14.92
N ALA A 224 30.59 2.58 -15.54
CA ALA A 224 30.97 1.35 -14.87
C ALA A 224 32.02 1.53 -13.76
N MET A 225 32.88 2.54 -13.85
CA MET A 225 33.86 2.82 -12.82
C MET A 225 33.19 3.27 -11.53
N ASP A 226 32.19 4.15 -11.61
CA ASP A 226 31.41 4.60 -10.43
C ASP A 226 30.70 3.43 -9.75
N LYS A 227 30.15 2.49 -10.53
CA LYS A 227 29.58 1.25 -10.01
C LYS A 227 30.59 0.44 -9.23
N GLN A 228 31.81 0.26 -9.78
CA GLN A 228 32.88 -0.51 -9.14
C GLN A 228 33.40 0.19 -7.88
N ILE A 229 33.62 1.51 -7.94
CA ILE A 229 34.07 2.29 -6.79
C ILE A 229 33.04 2.23 -5.66
N SER A 230 31.75 2.36 -5.97
CA SER A 230 30.67 2.26 -4.97
C SER A 230 30.71 0.91 -4.24
N GLU A 231 30.90 -0.17 -4.97
CA GLU A 231 31.01 -1.52 -4.40
C GLU A 231 32.25 -1.68 -3.53
N ALA A 232 33.41 -1.24 -4.02
CA ALA A 232 34.67 -1.31 -3.29
C ALA A 232 34.57 -0.52 -1.96
N GLN A 233 34.01 0.69 -1.99
CA GLN A 233 33.82 1.50 -0.79
C GLN A 233 32.85 0.85 0.21
N ALA A 234 31.74 0.28 -0.27
CA ALA A 234 30.82 -0.44 0.62
C ALA A 234 31.50 -1.65 1.28
N LYS A 235 32.26 -2.45 0.51
CA LYS A 235 33.03 -3.61 1.01
C LYS A 235 34.10 -3.26 2.02
N SER A 236 34.67 -2.05 1.96
CA SER A 236 35.73 -1.61 2.88
C SER A 236 35.24 -1.27 4.28
N VAL A 237 33.92 -1.13 4.47
CA VAL A 237 33.36 -0.73 5.77
C VAL A 237 33.30 -1.93 6.71
N ALA A 238 33.89 -1.81 7.89
CA ALA A 238 33.86 -2.85 8.91
C ALA A 238 32.40 -3.15 9.34
N GLY A 239 32.04 -4.42 9.38
CA GLY A 239 30.69 -4.90 9.71
C GLY A 239 29.83 -5.21 8.47
N VAL A 240 30.31 -4.96 7.27
CA VAL A 240 29.67 -5.42 6.03
C VAL A 240 30.01 -6.89 5.80
N PHE A 241 29.00 -7.75 5.71
CA PHE A 241 29.18 -9.18 5.42
C PHE A 241 29.19 -9.48 3.91
N SER A 242 28.36 -8.79 3.15
CA SER A 242 28.32 -8.91 1.69
C SER A 242 27.77 -7.65 1.03
N VAL A 243 28.12 -7.46 -0.24
CA VAL A 243 27.60 -6.37 -1.06
C VAL A 243 27.02 -6.96 -2.35
N ASP A 244 25.71 -6.74 -2.57
CA ASP A 244 25.01 -6.99 -3.82
C ASP A 244 24.89 -5.67 -4.60
N ASN A 245 25.68 -5.54 -5.65
CA ASN A 245 25.74 -4.28 -6.42
C ASN A 245 24.79 -4.30 -7.60
N ARG A 246 23.55 -3.83 -7.38
CA ARG A 246 22.48 -3.69 -8.40
C ARG A 246 22.44 -2.30 -9.03
N LEU A 247 23.52 -1.52 -8.95
CA LEU A 247 23.61 -0.26 -9.67
C LEU A 247 23.55 -0.50 -11.18
N MET A 248 22.74 0.29 -11.86
CA MET A 248 22.66 0.33 -13.31
C MET A 248 23.57 1.43 -13.84
N VAL A 249 24.20 1.20 -14.98
CA VAL A 249 24.96 2.22 -15.68
C VAL A 249 24.03 2.93 -16.67
N ALA A 250 24.02 4.27 -16.63
CA ALA A 250 23.22 5.06 -17.58
C ALA A 250 23.63 4.76 -19.03
N THR A 251 22.67 4.42 -19.86
CA THR A 251 22.90 4.30 -21.30
C THR A 251 23.03 5.72 -21.86
N ARG A 252 24.19 6.08 -22.41
CA ARG A 252 24.32 7.33 -23.18
C ARG A 252 23.63 7.08 -24.53
N ASN A 253 22.50 7.74 -24.75
CA ASN A 253 21.93 7.91 -26.10
C ASN A 253 22.70 9.00 -26.83
#